data_8532514ef0f8d7c18e141d474ffb53a0
#
_entry.id   8532514ef0f8d7c18e141d474ffb53a0
#
_cell.length_a   1.000
_cell.length_b   1.000
_cell.length_c   1.000
_cell.angle_alpha   90.00
_cell.angle_beta   90.00
_cell.angle_gamma   90.00
#
_symmetry.space_group_name_H-M   'P 1'
#
loop_
_entity.id
_entity.type
_entity.pdbx_description
1 polymer ?
#
loop_
_entity_poly.entity_id
_entity_poly.type
_entity_poly.pdbx_seq_one_letter_code
_entity_poly.pdbx_strand_id
1 'polypeptide(L)'
;MKAFYCQLDYEHVPYPSPVGAVNGNIANNGCGVCSASMLVENMLDVPFPVEEAAKMAKACGAREGYGTNLYIFAPVFAAAFGMKVRDTEDGREALRFLQEGRGMVIANTYGDRPEHIGVFSDGGHYIVLAEAKGTEVKVWDPMYKLGSDRFEKPGRKGKVRLDGTDAYADFSEIEQDCFERPFFLFEKA
;
A
#
# COMPACT_ATOMS: atom_id res chain seq x y z
N MET A 1 -15.88 11.87 -1.88
CA MET A 1 -15.67 10.69 -2.77
C MET A 1 -14.36 10.08 -2.33
N LYS A 2 -14.32 8.79 -2.17
CA LYS A 2 -13.13 8.09 -1.71
C LYS A 2 -12.06 8.07 -2.82
N ALA A 3 -10.84 8.44 -2.50
CA ALA A 3 -9.72 8.39 -3.44
C ALA A 3 -9.22 6.94 -3.56
N PHE A 4 -9.16 6.43 -4.78
CA PHE A 4 -8.53 5.15 -5.11
C PHE A 4 -7.68 5.33 -6.36
N TYR A 5 -6.42 4.89 -6.27
CA TYR A 5 -5.44 5.02 -7.34
C TYR A 5 -4.90 3.66 -7.76
N CYS A 6 -5.32 3.20 -8.95
CA CYS A 6 -4.72 2.03 -9.59
C CYS A 6 -3.41 2.44 -10.26
N GLN A 7 -2.28 1.93 -9.80
CA GLN A 7 -0.98 2.30 -10.38
C GLN A 7 -0.88 2.00 -11.88
N LEU A 8 -1.62 1.00 -12.37
CA LEU A 8 -1.61 0.61 -13.79
C LEU A 8 -2.15 1.70 -14.72
N ASP A 9 -2.91 2.66 -14.20
CA ASP A 9 -3.44 3.79 -14.97
C ASP A 9 -2.41 4.91 -15.16
N TYR A 10 -1.23 4.81 -14.53
CA TYR A 10 -0.16 5.81 -14.52
C TYR A 10 1.09 5.37 -15.30
N GLU A 11 0.95 4.58 -16.37
CA GLU A 11 2.07 4.16 -17.22
C GLU A 11 2.80 5.36 -17.85
N HIS A 12 2.05 6.44 -18.11
CA HIS A 12 2.58 7.67 -18.70
C HIS A 12 3.39 8.54 -17.71
N VAL A 13 3.39 8.21 -16.41
CA VAL A 13 4.10 9.02 -15.40
C VAL A 13 5.47 8.40 -15.11
N PRO A 14 6.57 9.08 -15.50
CA PRO A 14 7.93 8.58 -15.26
C PRO A 14 8.26 8.50 -13.77
N TYR A 15 8.75 7.33 -13.37
CA TYR A 15 9.23 7.08 -12.01
C TYR A 15 10.52 6.26 -12.06
N PRO A 16 11.58 6.80 -12.72
CA PRO A 16 12.83 6.09 -12.94
C PRO A 16 13.60 5.89 -11.63
N SER A 17 14.28 4.76 -11.51
CA SER A 17 15.22 4.51 -10.41
C SER A 17 16.50 5.32 -10.63
N PRO A 18 17.12 5.86 -9.58
CA PRO A 18 18.44 6.47 -9.67
C PRO A 18 19.56 5.42 -9.92
N VAL A 19 19.27 4.15 -9.66
CA VAL A 19 20.19 3.01 -9.83
C VAL A 19 19.43 1.88 -10.50
N GLY A 20 19.94 1.34 -11.60
CA GLY A 20 19.38 0.17 -12.29
C GLY A 20 18.33 0.53 -13.34
N ALA A 21 17.09 0.08 -13.19
CA ALA A 21 16.04 0.26 -14.20
C ALA A 21 15.68 1.73 -14.42
N VAL A 22 16.35 2.35 -15.39
CA VAL A 22 16.28 3.79 -15.69
C VAL A 22 14.93 4.23 -16.22
N ASN A 23 14.15 3.33 -16.82
CA ASN A 23 12.90 3.64 -17.54
C ASN A 23 11.64 3.26 -16.73
N GLY A 24 11.73 3.25 -15.41
CA GLY A 24 10.58 2.94 -14.57
C GLY A 24 9.48 4.00 -14.64
N ASN A 25 8.24 3.56 -14.48
CA ASN A 25 7.06 4.40 -14.38
C ASN A 25 6.23 4.01 -13.15
N ILE A 26 5.19 4.76 -12.87
CA ILE A 26 4.30 4.47 -11.73
C ILE A 26 3.61 3.11 -11.90
N ALA A 27 3.20 2.72 -13.10
CA ALA A 27 2.53 1.43 -13.33
C ALA A 27 3.38 0.24 -12.87
N ASN A 28 4.69 0.33 -13.02
CA ASN A 28 5.63 -0.74 -12.66
C ASN A 28 6.16 -0.67 -11.23
N ASN A 29 6.27 0.55 -10.67
CA ASN A 29 7.03 0.79 -9.43
C ASN A 29 6.32 1.68 -8.41
N GLY A 30 5.06 2.05 -8.66
CA GLY A 30 4.37 3.13 -7.95
C GLY A 30 3.50 2.70 -6.77
N CYS A 31 3.50 1.44 -6.35
CA CYS A 31 2.62 0.99 -5.26
C CYS A 31 2.76 1.84 -3.99
N GLY A 32 3.98 2.20 -3.60
CA GLY A 32 4.22 3.01 -2.40
C GLY A 32 3.69 4.44 -2.51
N VAL A 33 3.84 5.10 -3.67
CA VAL A 33 3.33 6.47 -3.86
C VAL A 33 1.82 6.48 -4.05
N CYS A 34 1.23 5.50 -4.75
CA CYS A 34 -0.22 5.35 -4.83
C CYS A 34 -0.84 5.08 -3.46
N SER A 35 -0.22 4.22 -2.65
CA SER A 35 -0.66 3.96 -1.27
C SER A 35 -0.60 5.22 -0.40
N ALA A 36 0.47 6.01 -0.50
CA ALA A 36 0.58 7.28 0.23
C ALA A 36 -0.50 8.28 -0.19
N SER A 37 -0.76 8.43 -1.50
CA SER A 37 -1.83 9.30 -2.01
C SER A 37 -3.20 8.88 -1.50
N MET A 38 -3.54 7.59 -1.61
CA MET A 38 -4.81 7.05 -1.09
C MET A 38 -4.95 7.29 0.42
N LEU A 39 -3.89 7.04 1.18
CA LEU A 39 -3.90 7.21 2.63
C LEU A 39 -4.13 8.67 3.02
N VAL A 40 -3.36 9.61 2.47
CA VAL A 40 -3.45 11.04 2.78
C VAL A 40 -4.82 11.58 2.43
N GLU A 41 -5.30 11.35 1.21
CA GLU A 41 -6.58 11.89 0.75
C GLU A 41 -7.76 11.33 1.54
N ASN A 42 -7.75 10.04 1.85
CA ASN A 42 -8.86 9.44 2.60
C ASN A 42 -8.82 9.74 4.11
N MET A 43 -7.63 9.93 4.70
CA MET A 43 -7.53 10.30 6.12
C MET A 43 -7.82 11.77 6.37
N LEU A 44 -7.35 12.65 5.49
CA LEU A 44 -7.30 14.10 5.78
C LEU A 44 -8.26 14.93 4.91
N ASP A 45 -8.83 14.33 3.86
CA ASP A 45 -9.66 15.03 2.86
C ASP A 45 -8.92 16.21 2.19
N VAL A 46 -7.62 16.00 1.92
CA VAL A 46 -6.76 16.96 1.22
C VAL A 46 -6.13 16.33 -0.01
N PRO A 47 -6.00 17.05 -1.14
CA PRO A 47 -5.41 16.49 -2.35
C PRO A 47 -3.93 16.11 -2.18
N PHE A 48 -3.58 14.90 -2.63
CA PHE A 48 -2.20 14.45 -2.76
C PHE A 48 -2.07 13.55 -3.99
N PRO A 49 -2.11 14.14 -5.21
CA PRO A 49 -2.04 13.37 -6.46
C PRO A 49 -0.80 12.48 -6.54
N VAL A 50 -0.93 11.34 -7.21
CA VAL A 50 0.15 10.34 -7.34
C VAL A 50 1.43 10.95 -7.93
N GLU A 51 1.30 11.89 -8.87
CA GLU A 51 2.42 12.61 -9.46
C GLU A 51 3.19 13.46 -8.45
N GLU A 52 2.48 14.10 -7.52
CA GLU A 52 3.11 14.90 -6.45
C GLU A 52 3.75 13.97 -5.40
N ALA A 53 3.11 12.85 -5.06
CA ALA A 53 3.72 11.83 -4.21
C ALA A 53 5.00 11.26 -4.83
N ALA A 54 5.00 11.01 -6.15
CA ALA A 54 6.17 10.54 -6.88
C ALA A 54 7.31 11.59 -6.90
N LYS A 55 6.97 12.88 -7.09
CA LYS A 55 7.96 13.98 -7.00
C LYS A 55 8.57 14.04 -5.61
N MET A 56 7.75 14.00 -4.56
CA MET A 56 8.18 14.04 -3.17
C MET A 56 9.08 12.84 -2.83
N ALA A 57 8.69 11.63 -3.23
CA ALA A 57 9.48 10.41 -3.01
C ALA A 57 10.85 10.47 -3.69
N LYS A 58 10.92 10.99 -4.92
CA LYS A 58 12.20 11.22 -5.61
C LYS A 58 13.04 12.28 -4.92
N ALA A 59 12.44 13.39 -4.50
CA ALA A 59 13.14 14.51 -3.87
C ALA A 59 13.77 14.13 -2.53
N CYS A 60 13.13 13.27 -1.74
CA CYS A 60 13.68 12.79 -0.47
C CYS A 60 14.60 11.56 -0.59
N GLY A 61 14.86 11.07 -1.82
CA GLY A 61 15.70 9.91 -2.04
C GLY A 61 15.04 8.56 -1.76
N ALA A 62 13.72 8.53 -1.60
CA ALA A 62 12.98 7.30 -1.31
C ALA A 62 12.76 6.42 -2.55
N ARG A 63 12.97 6.94 -3.76
CA ARG A 63 12.88 6.13 -4.99
C ARG A 63 14.15 5.31 -5.16
N GLU A 64 14.08 4.04 -4.80
CA GLU A 64 15.20 3.11 -4.81
C GLU A 64 14.89 1.86 -5.65
N GLY A 65 15.91 1.26 -6.27
CA GLY A 65 15.80 -0.04 -6.91
C GLY A 65 14.48 -0.24 -7.68
N TYR A 66 13.66 -1.14 -7.20
CA TYR A 66 12.39 -1.54 -7.86
C TYR A 66 11.13 -0.84 -7.31
N GLY A 67 11.25 0.08 -6.36
CA GLY A 67 10.08 0.69 -5.75
C GLY A 67 10.37 1.94 -4.94
N THR A 68 9.50 2.20 -3.97
CA THR A 68 9.62 3.29 -3.00
C THR A 68 10.01 2.73 -1.64
N ASN A 69 11.08 3.24 -1.05
CA ASN A 69 11.47 2.90 0.32
C ASN A 69 10.59 3.70 1.31
N LEU A 70 9.63 3.04 1.94
CA LEU A 70 8.72 3.70 2.88
C LEU A 70 9.39 4.08 4.21
N TYR A 71 10.50 3.46 4.61
CA TYR A 71 11.26 3.94 5.78
C TYR A 71 11.78 5.37 5.59
N ILE A 72 12.04 5.77 4.33
CA ILE A 72 12.43 7.14 3.97
C ILE A 72 11.20 8.00 3.67
N PHE A 73 10.24 7.48 2.89
CA PHE A 73 9.14 8.28 2.38
C PHE A 73 8.04 8.55 3.42
N ALA A 74 7.71 7.55 4.26
CA ALA A 74 6.62 7.67 5.22
C ALA A 74 6.80 8.82 6.22
N PRO A 75 7.96 9.01 6.88
CA PRO A 75 8.14 10.15 7.77
C PRO A 75 8.08 11.51 7.04
N VAL A 76 8.51 11.57 5.78
CA VAL A 76 8.52 12.81 5.00
C VAL A 76 7.09 13.27 4.67
N PHE A 77 6.26 12.40 4.07
CA PHE A 77 4.90 12.82 3.77
C PHE A 77 4.03 12.93 5.03
N ALA A 78 4.24 12.07 6.04
CA ALA A 78 3.54 12.23 7.30
C ALA A 78 3.77 13.61 7.94
N ALA A 79 5.03 14.06 8.00
CA ALA A 79 5.37 15.39 8.50
C ALA A 79 4.75 16.50 7.64
N ALA A 80 4.79 16.36 6.30
CA ALA A 80 4.24 17.36 5.38
C ALA A 80 2.72 17.55 5.55
N PHE A 81 2.00 16.50 5.98
CA PHE A 81 0.55 16.51 6.17
C PHE A 81 0.11 16.52 7.65
N GLY A 82 1.01 16.77 8.59
CA GLY A 82 0.68 16.83 10.01
C GLY A 82 0.16 15.50 10.58
N MET A 83 0.74 14.40 10.14
CA MET A 83 0.45 13.05 10.65
C MET A 83 1.62 12.53 11.48
N LYS A 84 1.34 11.59 12.35
CA LYS A 84 2.34 10.74 12.98
C LYS A 84 2.45 9.43 12.23
N VAL A 85 3.66 8.89 12.14
CA VAL A 85 3.92 7.57 11.59
C VAL A 85 4.90 6.80 12.46
N ARG A 86 4.68 5.52 12.57
CA ARG A 86 5.62 4.54 13.12
C ARG A 86 5.44 3.21 12.39
N ASP A 87 6.43 2.36 12.48
CA ASP A 87 6.37 1.02 11.92
C ASP A 87 6.40 -0.06 13.01
N THR A 88 5.92 -1.23 12.64
CA THR A 88 5.95 -2.44 13.47
C THR A 88 5.96 -3.68 12.58
N GLU A 89 6.60 -4.75 13.04
CA GLU A 89 6.47 -6.09 12.43
C GLU A 89 5.43 -6.95 13.17
N ASP A 90 4.86 -6.45 14.26
CA ASP A 90 3.79 -7.15 15.01
C ASP A 90 2.43 -6.92 14.35
N GLY A 91 1.95 -7.93 13.62
CA GLY A 91 0.64 -7.90 12.98
C GLY A 91 -0.52 -7.67 13.97
N ARG A 92 -0.42 -8.20 15.20
CA ARG A 92 -1.46 -7.98 16.23
C ARG A 92 -1.55 -6.51 16.63
N GLU A 93 -0.42 -5.81 16.67
CA GLU A 93 -0.39 -4.38 16.93
C GLU A 93 -1.05 -3.62 15.77
N ALA A 94 -0.73 -3.96 14.53
CA ALA A 94 -1.33 -3.34 13.35
C ALA A 94 -2.84 -3.58 13.28
N LEU A 95 -3.32 -4.80 13.55
CA LEU A 95 -4.76 -5.10 13.59
C LEU A 95 -5.47 -4.32 14.68
N ARG A 96 -4.92 -4.29 15.90
CA ARG A 96 -5.51 -3.53 17.02
C ARG A 96 -5.60 -2.05 16.71
N PHE A 97 -4.55 -1.47 16.09
CA PHE A 97 -4.54 -0.07 15.68
C PHE A 97 -5.71 0.27 14.74
N LEU A 98 -6.00 -0.61 13.77
CA LEU A 98 -7.15 -0.46 12.86
C LEU A 98 -8.49 -0.66 13.57
N GLN A 99 -8.60 -1.66 14.44
CA GLN A 99 -9.82 -1.94 15.20
C GLN A 99 -10.21 -0.79 16.14
N GLU A 100 -9.22 -0.12 16.71
CA GLU A 100 -9.39 1.07 17.55
C GLU A 100 -9.72 2.34 16.73
N GLY A 101 -9.73 2.27 15.41
CA GLY A 101 -10.03 3.41 14.53
C GLY A 101 -9.01 4.55 14.65
N ARG A 102 -7.77 4.26 15.03
CA ARG A 102 -6.73 5.27 15.28
C ARG A 102 -6.23 5.91 13.99
N GLY A 103 -6.30 5.20 12.88
CA GLY A 103 -5.84 5.67 11.59
C GLY A 103 -5.83 4.58 10.55
N MET A 104 -4.91 4.69 9.60
CA MET A 104 -4.72 3.72 8.51
C MET A 104 -3.31 3.14 8.53
N VAL A 105 -3.13 2.03 7.84
CA VAL A 105 -1.84 1.32 7.77
C VAL A 105 -1.44 1.14 6.31
N ILE A 106 -0.17 1.35 5.98
CA ILE A 106 0.42 0.83 4.74
C ILE A 106 1.19 -0.43 5.10
N ALA A 107 0.75 -1.55 4.55
CA ALA A 107 1.39 -2.84 4.76
C ALA A 107 2.35 -3.15 3.61
N ASN A 108 3.53 -3.68 3.94
CA ASN A 108 4.52 -4.13 2.97
C ASN A 108 4.39 -5.65 2.82
N THR A 109 3.89 -6.12 1.67
CA THR A 109 3.79 -7.55 1.40
C THR A 109 5.12 -8.08 0.85
N TYR A 110 5.44 -9.31 1.20
CA TYR A 110 6.60 -10.05 0.67
C TYR A 110 6.27 -10.65 -0.70
N GLY A 111 5.06 -11.20 -0.85
CA GLY A 111 4.63 -11.94 -2.02
C GLY A 111 4.82 -13.45 -1.90
N ASP A 112 5.02 -14.11 -3.04
CA ASP A 112 5.19 -15.56 -3.11
C ASP A 112 6.47 -16.01 -2.40
N ARG A 113 6.37 -17.13 -1.68
CA ARG A 113 7.49 -17.81 -1.04
C ARG A 113 7.20 -19.32 -0.95
N PRO A 114 8.17 -20.18 -0.57
CA PRO A 114 7.88 -21.59 -0.36
C PRO A 114 6.66 -21.76 0.55
N GLU A 115 5.72 -22.59 0.12
CA GLU A 115 4.47 -22.92 0.86
C GLU A 115 3.45 -21.78 1.04
N HIS A 116 3.65 -20.62 0.39
CA HIS A 116 2.69 -19.53 0.43
C HIS A 116 2.56 -18.83 -0.94
N ILE A 117 1.33 -18.69 -1.40
CA ILE A 117 1.01 -17.85 -2.57
C ILE A 117 0.49 -16.51 -2.03
N GLY A 118 1.20 -15.44 -2.36
CA GLY A 118 0.84 -14.10 -1.94
C GLY A 118 -0.53 -13.68 -2.48
N VAL A 119 -1.43 -13.26 -1.61
CA VAL A 119 -2.80 -12.87 -1.97
C VAL A 119 -2.78 -11.54 -2.74
N PHE A 120 -2.02 -10.57 -2.22
CA PHE A 120 -1.98 -9.22 -2.78
C PHE A 120 -0.82 -9.00 -3.76
N SER A 121 0.16 -9.88 -3.83
CA SER A 121 1.28 -9.72 -4.75
C SER A 121 2.06 -11.02 -4.95
N ASP A 122 2.71 -11.15 -6.10
CA ASP A 122 3.68 -12.21 -6.38
C ASP A 122 5.07 -11.86 -5.80
N GLY A 123 5.32 -10.57 -5.55
CA GLY A 123 6.57 -10.03 -5.00
C GLY A 123 6.34 -8.90 -4.03
N GLY A 124 7.37 -8.14 -3.70
CA GLY A 124 7.25 -6.99 -2.78
C GLY A 124 6.23 -5.97 -3.29
N HIS A 125 5.29 -5.57 -2.41
CA HIS A 125 4.22 -4.66 -2.77
C HIS A 125 3.72 -3.89 -1.54
N TYR A 126 3.11 -2.71 -1.75
CA TYR A 126 2.45 -1.93 -0.72
C TYR A 126 0.96 -1.87 -0.96
N ILE A 127 0.18 -2.09 0.10
CA ILE A 127 -1.28 -1.98 0.13
C ILE A 127 -1.71 -1.11 1.30
N VAL A 128 -2.87 -0.46 1.20
CA VAL A 128 -3.44 0.33 2.29
C VAL A 128 -4.49 -0.50 3.03
N LEU A 129 -4.33 -0.63 4.33
CA LEU A 129 -5.34 -1.18 5.23
C LEU A 129 -6.12 -0.01 5.82
N ALA A 130 -7.38 0.13 5.40
CA ALA A 130 -8.17 1.32 5.70
C ALA A 130 -8.95 1.25 7.01
N GLU A 131 -9.51 0.09 7.30
CA GLU A 131 -10.28 -0.18 8.53
C GLU A 131 -10.35 -1.68 8.82
N ALA A 132 -10.64 -2.05 10.05
CA ALA A 132 -10.89 -3.44 10.43
C ALA A 132 -12.21 -3.58 11.23
N LYS A 133 -12.96 -4.65 10.95
CA LYS A 133 -14.12 -5.08 11.72
C LYS A 133 -13.90 -6.52 12.16
N GLY A 134 -13.56 -6.72 13.44
CA GLY A 134 -13.03 -8.00 13.89
C GLY A 134 -11.72 -8.28 13.14
N THR A 135 -11.64 -9.42 12.46
CA THR A 135 -10.47 -9.78 11.63
C THR A 135 -10.63 -9.42 10.16
N GLU A 136 -11.83 -9.03 9.69
CA GLU A 136 -12.03 -8.58 8.31
C GLU A 136 -11.45 -7.16 8.14
N VAL A 137 -10.52 -7.02 7.21
CA VAL A 137 -9.83 -5.76 6.91
C VAL A 137 -10.22 -5.27 5.52
N LYS A 138 -10.55 -3.98 5.42
CA LYS A 138 -10.71 -3.29 4.16
C LYS A 138 -9.35 -2.90 3.61
N VAL A 139 -9.07 -3.30 2.40
CA VAL A 139 -7.80 -3.10 1.70
C VAL A 139 -8.01 -2.30 0.41
N TRP A 140 -7.12 -1.35 0.15
CA TRP A 140 -6.95 -0.74 -1.16
C TRP A 140 -5.62 -1.19 -1.74
N ASP A 141 -5.72 -1.94 -2.82
CA ASP A 141 -4.57 -2.49 -3.54
C ASP A 141 -4.28 -1.67 -4.79
N PRO A 142 -3.15 -0.93 -4.86
CA PRO A 142 -2.80 -0.13 -6.05
C PRO A 142 -2.66 -0.94 -7.34
N MET A 143 -2.46 -2.25 -7.25
CA MET A 143 -2.41 -3.14 -8.43
C MET A 143 -3.80 -3.67 -8.83
N TYR A 144 -4.84 -3.42 -8.05
CA TYR A 144 -6.18 -3.86 -8.41
C TYR A 144 -6.82 -2.90 -9.41
N LYS A 145 -7.05 -3.38 -10.64
CA LYS A 145 -7.86 -2.69 -11.63
C LYS A 145 -9.28 -3.24 -11.56
N LEU A 146 -10.26 -2.34 -11.45
CA LEU A 146 -11.66 -2.72 -11.34
C LEU A 146 -12.07 -3.65 -12.50
N GLY A 147 -12.66 -4.80 -12.15
CA GLY A 147 -13.08 -5.82 -13.11
C GLY A 147 -11.96 -6.76 -13.58
N SER A 148 -10.74 -6.62 -13.07
CA SER A 148 -9.67 -7.58 -13.37
C SER A 148 -9.84 -8.89 -12.58
N ASP A 149 -9.18 -9.93 -13.04
CA ASP A 149 -9.17 -11.27 -12.43
C ASP A 149 -8.08 -11.45 -11.35
N ARG A 150 -7.54 -10.34 -10.84
CA ARG A 150 -6.39 -10.33 -9.93
C ARG A 150 -6.53 -11.29 -8.74
N PHE A 151 -7.71 -11.33 -8.13
CA PHE A 151 -8.00 -12.17 -6.97
C PHE A 151 -8.69 -13.50 -7.32
N GLU A 152 -8.95 -13.77 -8.60
CA GLU A 152 -9.51 -15.04 -9.09
C GLU A 152 -8.44 -16.09 -9.42
N LYS A 153 -7.17 -15.71 -9.36
CA LYS A 153 -6.03 -16.58 -9.65
C LYS A 153 -5.90 -17.72 -8.63
N PRO A 154 -5.34 -18.86 -9.03
CA PRO A 154 -5.03 -19.95 -8.10
C PRO A 154 -4.24 -19.45 -6.88
N GLY A 155 -4.64 -19.88 -5.69
CA GLY A 155 -4.03 -19.47 -4.41
C GLY A 155 -4.57 -18.14 -3.84
N ARG A 156 -5.28 -17.33 -4.62
CA ARG A 156 -5.95 -16.09 -4.21
C ARG A 156 -7.45 -16.21 -4.13
N LYS A 157 -8.02 -17.03 -5.00
CA LYS A 157 -9.46 -17.22 -5.14
C LYS A 157 -10.12 -17.60 -3.82
N GLY A 158 -11.17 -16.85 -3.46
CA GLY A 158 -11.94 -17.06 -2.23
C GLY A 158 -11.33 -16.42 -0.97
N LYS A 159 -10.14 -15.81 -1.06
CA LYS A 159 -9.47 -15.12 0.07
C LYS A 159 -9.83 -13.65 0.15
N VAL A 160 -10.32 -13.06 -0.95
CA VAL A 160 -10.67 -11.65 -1.06
C VAL A 160 -12.10 -11.51 -1.55
N ARG A 161 -12.89 -10.73 -0.84
CA ARG A 161 -14.22 -10.27 -1.26
C ARG A 161 -14.09 -8.85 -1.81
N LEU A 162 -14.71 -8.57 -2.94
CA LEU A 162 -14.65 -7.26 -3.60
C LEU A 162 -15.99 -6.53 -3.49
N ASP A 163 -15.90 -5.21 -3.30
CA ASP A 163 -17.01 -4.27 -3.40
C ASP A 163 -16.49 -2.99 -4.09
N GLY A 164 -16.69 -2.92 -5.40
CA GLY A 164 -16.09 -1.89 -6.24
C GLY A 164 -14.55 -1.98 -6.20
N THR A 165 -13.90 -0.93 -5.73
CA THR A 165 -12.43 -0.87 -5.54
C THR A 165 -11.99 -1.29 -4.13
N ASP A 166 -12.93 -1.57 -3.23
CA ASP A 166 -12.64 -2.07 -1.90
C ASP A 166 -12.46 -3.59 -1.95
N ALA A 167 -11.32 -4.04 -1.46
CA ALA A 167 -11.04 -5.45 -1.21
C ALA A 167 -11.19 -5.71 0.29
N TYR A 168 -11.73 -6.86 0.66
CA TYR A 168 -11.88 -7.30 2.04
C TYR A 168 -11.24 -8.66 2.19
N ALA A 169 -10.34 -8.80 3.15
CA ALA A 169 -9.66 -10.05 3.47
C ALA A 169 -9.59 -10.26 4.98
N ASP A 170 -9.48 -11.51 5.41
CA ASP A 170 -9.13 -11.80 6.80
C ASP A 170 -7.69 -11.34 7.07
N PHE A 171 -7.46 -10.77 8.25
CA PHE A 171 -6.15 -10.24 8.61
C PHE A 171 -5.05 -11.32 8.59
N SER A 172 -5.41 -12.57 8.86
CA SER A 172 -4.43 -13.68 8.80
C SER A 172 -3.82 -13.87 7.41
N GLU A 173 -4.59 -13.61 6.34
CA GLU A 173 -4.07 -13.65 4.97
C GLU A 173 -3.10 -12.49 4.71
N ILE A 174 -3.42 -11.30 5.24
CA ILE A 174 -2.57 -10.11 5.13
C ILE A 174 -1.29 -10.29 5.93
N GLU A 175 -1.39 -10.81 7.15
CA GLU A 175 -0.23 -11.06 8.02
C GLU A 175 0.72 -12.07 7.39
N GLN A 176 0.18 -13.12 6.76
CA GLN A 176 1.00 -14.08 6.02
C GLN A 176 1.67 -13.43 4.80
N ASP A 177 0.99 -12.58 4.05
CA ASP A 177 1.59 -11.84 2.94
C ASP A 177 2.70 -10.88 3.40
N CYS A 178 2.60 -10.34 4.61
CA CYS A 178 3.57 -9.40 5.21
C CYS A 178 4.67 -10.11 6.02
N PHE A 179 4.95 -11.36 5.75
CA PHE A 179 5.98 -12.15 6.43
C PHE A 179 7.34 -11.42 6.47
N GLU A 180 7.87 -11.17 7.70
CA GLU A 180 9.12 -10.41 7.91
C GLU A 180 9.13 -9.03 7.22
N ARG A 181 7.97 -8.38 7.12
CA ARG A 181 7.82 -7.06 6.52
C ARG A 181 7.03 -6.13 7.44
N PRO A 182 7.32 -4.81 7.40
CA PRO A 182 6.70 -3.86 8.29
C PRO A 182 5.27 -3.48 7.88
N PHE A 183 4.52 -3.09 8.90
CA PHE A 183 3.31 -2.30 8.82
C PHE A 183 3.64 -0.86 9.22
N PHE A 184 3.35 0.12 8.39
CA PHE A 184 3.50 1.54 8.69
C PHE A 184 2.16 2.10 9.16
N LEU A 185 2.08 2.50 10.43
CA LEU A 185 0.87 2.96 11.09
C LEU A 185 0.82 4.48 11.08
N PHE A 186 -0.24 5.05 10.49
CA PHE A 186 -0.43 6.49 10.36
C PHE A 186 -1.63 6.95 11.17
N GLU A 187 -1.45 7.98 12.00
CA GLU A 187 -2.51 8.62 12.77
C GLU A 187 -2.45 10.15 12.61
N LYS A 188 -3.60 10.82 12.79
CA LYS A 188 -3.63 12.29 12.84
C LYS A 188 -2.84 12.77 14.05
N ALA A 189 -2.06 13.87 13.90
CA ALA A 189 -1.30 14.45 14.98
C ALA A 189 -2.19 15.12 16.06
#